data_1eb01af0e340856a6d85506759514bca
#
_entry.id   1eb01af0e340856a6d85506759514bca
#
_cell.length_a   1.000
_cell.length_b   1.000
_cell.length_c   1.000
_cell.angle_alpha   90.00
_cell.angle_beta   90.00
_cell.angle_gamma   90.00
#
_symmetry.space_group_name_H-M   'P 1'
#
loop_
_entity.id
_entity.type
_entity.pdbx_description
1 polymer ?
#
loop_
_entity_poly.entity_id
_entity_poly.type
_entity_poly.pdbx_seq_one_letter_code
_entity_poly.pdbx_strand_id
1 'polypeptide(L)'
;FCTPGHMAGTAYQKSPVGCLFYDFFGGNTLKADVSISVTELGSLLDHTGPHLEAEEYIARTFGAEQSYMVTNGTSTSNKIVGMYAAPAGSTLLIDRNCHKSLAHLLMMSDVVPLWLSPTRNALGILGGIPRREFAHEAIENKIAEIPEASWPVHAVITNSTYDGLLYNTNWIKQTLDV
;
A
#
# COMPACT_ATOMS: atom_id res chain seq x y z
N PHE A 1 22.68 -15.11 22.57
CA PHE A 1 22.39 -15.20 21.13
C PHE A 1 22.43 -13.83 20.53
N CYS A 2 23.34 -13.60 19.58
CA CYS A 2 23.36 -12.34 18.82
C CYS A 2 22.45 -12.50 17.60
N THR A 3 21.51 -11.60 17.46
CA THR A 3 20.71 -11.42 16.26
C THR A 3 21.01 -10.05 15.66
N PRO A 4 21.20 -9.92 14.36
CA PRO A 4 21.20 -10.99 13.35
C PRO A 4 22.38 -11.96 13.50
N GLY A 5 22.20 -13.22 13.04
CA GLY A 5 23.20 -14.30 13.22
C GLY A 5 24.56 -14.05 12.57
N HIS A 6 24.69 -13.07 11.67
CA HIS A 6 25.97 -12.67 11.07
C HIS A 6 26.85 -11.82 12.02
N MET A 7 26.35 -11.39 13.17
CA MET A 7 27.08 -10.64 14.20
C MET A 7 27.89 -9.46 13.62
N ALA A 8 27.20 -8.47 13.06
CA ALA A 8 27.80 -7.32 12.38
C ALA A 8 28.74 -7.70 11.21
N GLY A 9 28.48 -8.84 10.58
CA GLY A 9 29.23 -9.34 9.43
C GLY A 9 30.42 -10.25 9.77
N THR A 10 30.78 -10.43 11.05
CA THR A 10 31.92 -11.25 11.44
C THR A 10 31.79 -12.72 11.06
N ALA A 11 30.56 -13.24 10.96
CA ALA A 11 30.31 -14.60 10.52
C ALA A 11 30.74 -14.83 9.06
N TYR A 12 30.60 -13.83 8.20
CA TYR A 12 31.00 -13.92 6.78
C TYR A 12 32.53 -14.00 6.62
N GLN A 13 33.31 -13.35 7.50
CA GLN A 13 34.75 -13.33 7.41
C GLN A 13 35.42 -14.69 7.72
N LYS A 14 34.64 -15.71 8.06
CA LYS A 14 35.14 -17.06 8.38
C LYS A 14 35.36 -17.94 7.16
N SER A 15 35.01 -17.48 5.96
CA SER A 15 35.18 -18.24 4.72
C SER A 15 35.58 -17.32 3.56
N PRO A 16 36.28 -17.82 2.53
CA PRO A 16 36.65 -17.00 1.36
C PRO A 16 35.43 -16.41 0.63
N VAL A 17 34.37 -17.18 0.46
CA VAL A 17 33.13 -16.69 -0.15
C VAL A 17 32.45 -15.64 0.71
N GLY A 18 32.43 -15.84 2.03
CA GLY A 18 31.90 -14.86 2.96
C GLY A 18 32.71 -13.57 2.98
N CYS A 19 34.03 -13.62 2.85
CA CYS A 19 34.85 -12.42 2.72
C CYS A 19 34.48 -11.61 1.46
N LEU A 20 34.27 -12.26 0.31
CA LEU A 20 33.82 -11.57 -0.90
C LEU A 20 32.47 -10.88 -0.69
N PHE A 21 31.54 -11.52 0.01
CA PHE A 21 30.25 -10.92 0.35
C PHE A 21 30.42 -9.71 1.29
N TYR A 22 31.24 -9.85 2.32
CA TYR A 22 31.55 -8.77 3.27
C TYR A 22 32.19 -7.57 2.58
N ASP A 23 33.14 -7.82 1.68
CA ASP A 23 33.85 -6.77 0.94
C ASP A 23 32.91 -6.06 -0.05
N PHE A 24 32.01 -6.81 -0.70
CA PHE A 24 31.03 -6.27 -1.64
C PHE A 24 30.02 -5.32 -0.97
N PHE A 25 29.44 -5.72 0.15
CA PHE A 25 28.45 -4.90 0.86
C PHE A 25 29.05 -3.85 1.78
N GLY A 26 30.28 -4.06 2.22
CA GLY A 26 30.98 -3.23 3.19
C GLY A 26 30.56 -3.47 4.63
N GLY A 27 31.52 -3.37 5.54
CA GLY A 27 31.29 -3.65 6.96
C GLY A 27 30.25 -2.76 7.63
N ASN A 28 30.08 -1.51 7.18
CA ASN A 28 29.08 -0.59 7.75
C ASN A 28 27.66 -1.01 7.44
N THR A 29 27.40 -1.54 6.23
CA THR A 29 26.07 -2.07 5.86
C THR A 29 25.66 -3.21 6.78
N LEU A 30 26.58 -4.15 7.05
CA LEU A 30 26.33 -5.29 7.92
C LEU A 30 26.25 -4.91 9.41
N LYS A 31 26.96 -3.85 9.83
CA LYS A 31 26.85 -3.29 11.19
C LYS A 31 25.55 -2.53 11.42
N ALA A 32 24.94 -1.99 10.35
CA ALA A 32 23.67 -1.27 10.44
C ALA A 32 22.48 -2.22 10.58
N ASP A 33 22.63 -3.51 10.25
CA ASP A 33 21.62 -4.53 10.48
C ASP A 33 21.65 -4.96 11.96
N VAL A 34 20.82 -4.31 12.75
CA VAL A 34 20.78 -4.49 14.21
C VAL A 34 19.40 -5.01 14.65
N SER A 35 19.40 -5.80 15.74
CA SER A 35 18.16 -6.19 16.39
C SER A 35 17.57 -5.01 17.15
N ILE A 36 16.26 -4.81 17.03
CA ILE A 36 15.51 -3.82 17.81
C ILE A 36 15.07 -4.33 19.19
N SER A 37 15.63 -5.44 19.67
CA SER A 37 15.30 -6.03 20.98
C SER A 37 15.91 -5.27 22.17
N VAL A 38 16.49 -4.10 21.93
CA VAL A 38 17.06 -3.22 22.94
C VAL A 38 16.00 -2.23 23.40
N THR A 39 15.76 -2.17 24.71
CA THR A 39 14.67 -1.35 25.31
C THR A 39 14.73 0.12 24.88
N GLU A 40 15.95 0.68 24.77
CA GLU A 40 16.19 2.06 24.38
C GLU A 40 15.79 2.38 22.93
N LEU A 41 15.71 1.37 22.07
CA LEU A 41 15.23 1.52 20.70
C LEU A 41 13.72 1.44 20.58
N GLY A 42 13.03 1.15 21.68
CA GLY A 42 11.58 1.01 21.71
C GLY A 42 11.07 -0.22 20.95
N SER A 43 9.79 -0.22 20.66
CA SER A 43 9.11 -1.32 19.96
C SER A 43 8.18 -0.75 18.89
N LEU A 44 8.32 -1.26 17.66
CA LEU A 44 7.39 -0.92 16.59
C LEU A 44 5.99 -1.48 16.84
N LEU A 45 5.91 -2.67 17.48
CA LEU A 45 4.64 -3.31 17.80
C LEU A 45 3.86 -2.55 18.89
N ASP A 46 4.59 -2.06 19.91
CA ASP A 46 4.02 -1.36 21.05
C ASP A 46 3.96 0.16 20.86
N HIS A 47 4.42 0.66 19.71
CA HIS A 47 4.50 2.09 19.39
C HIS A 47 5.22 2.87 20.48
N THR A 48 6.47 2.51 20.78
CA THR A 48 7.28 3.15 21.85
C THR A 48 8.63 3.63 21.35
N GLY A 49 9.25 4.57 22.10
CA GLY A 49 10.58 5.10 21.81
C GLY A 49 10.68 5.78 20.45
N PRO A 50 11.83 5.66 19.77
CA PRO A 50 12.07 6.30 18.46
C PRO A 50 11.05 5.95 17.38
N HIS A 51 10.40 4.78 17.46
CA HIS A 51 9.34 4.39 16.53
C HIS A 51 8.10 5.27 16.69
N LEU A 52 7.64 5.48 17.92
CA LEU A 52 6.53 6.40 18.22
C LEU A 52 6.87 7.83 17.79
N GLU A 53 8.05 8.32 18.13
CA GLU A 53 8.49 9.67 17.75
C GLU A 53 8.48 9.87 16.23
N ALA A 54 8.91 8.86 15.47
CA ALA A 54 8.88 8.88 14.01
C ALA A 54 7.45 8.87 13.47
N GLU A 55 6.57 8.05 14.01
CA GLU A 55 5.14 7.99 13.63
C GLU A 55 4.44 9.32 13.89
N GLU A 56 4.64 9.93 15.06
CA GLU A 56 4.12 11.26 15.39
C GLU A 56 4.67 12.36 14.47
N TYR A 57 5.96 12.29 14.13
CA TYR A 57 6.58 13.24 13.20
C TYR A 57 5.97 13.12 11.80
N ILE A 58 5.76 11.90 11.31
CA ILE A 58 5.10 11.64 10.02
C ILE A 58 3.66 12.16 10.06
N ALA A 59 2.89 11.86 11.11
CA ALA A 59 1.53 12.32 11.27
C ALA A 59 1.44 13.85 11.18
N ARG A 60 2.28 14.57 11.93
CA ARG A 60 2.33 16.05 11.87
C ARG A 60 2.71 16.56 10.48
N THR A 61 3.68 15.92 9.82
CA THR A 61 4.17 16.34 8.51
C THR A 61 3.11 16.21 7.41
N PHE A 62 2.30 15.16 7.48
CA PHE A 62 1.25 14.87 6.49
C PHE A 62 -0.14 15.35 6.91
N GLY A 63 -0.28 15.96 8.09
CA GLY A 63 -1.56 16.44 8.59
C GLY A 63 -2.55 15.31 8.92
N ALA A 64 -2.04 14.16 9.35
CA ALA A 64 -2.83 13.02 9.78
C ALA A 64 -3.00 13.00 11.30
N GLU A 65 -4.06 12.40 11.81
CA GLU A 65 -4.25 12.18 13.25
C GLU A 65 -3.24 11.19 13.80
N GLN A 66 -3.00 10.11 13.03
CA GLN A 66 -2.02 9.08 13.34
C GLN A 66 -1.34 8.58 12.08
N SER A 67 -0.15 8.03 12.23
CA SER A 67 0.55 7.28 11.18
C SER A 67 1.11 5.99 11.75
N TYR A 68 1.27 5.01 10.89
CA TYR A 68 1.78 3.69 11.24
C TYR A 68 2.84 3.25 10.23
N MET A 69 3.98 2.78 10.72
CA MET A 69 5.03 2.23 9.86
C MET A 69 4.74 0.77 9.54
N VAL A 70 4.42 0.49 8.29
CA VAL A 70 4.16 -0.88 7.80
C VAL A 70 5.42 -1.42 7.15
N THR A 71 6.24 -2.13 7.91
CA THR A 71 7.55 -2.66 7.46
C THR A 71 7.43 -3.70 6.35
N ASN A 72 6.26 -4.33 6.20
CA ASN A 72 6.01 -5.32 5.14
C ASN A 72 5.62 -4.68 3.79
N GLY A 73 5.77 -3.36 3.66
CA GLY A 73 5.63 -2.60 2.42
C GLY A 73 4.20 -2.17 2.09
N THR A 74 4.11 -1.31 1.09
CA THR A 74 2.85 -0.68 0.63
C THR A 74 1.76 -1.69 0.25
N SER A 75 2.14 -2.87 -0.24
CA SER A 75 1.17 -3.93 -0.54
C SER A 75 0.40 -4.40 0.69
N THR A 76 1.04 -4.39 1.85
CA THR A 76 0.38 -4.70 3.13
C THR A 76 -0.44 -3.51 3.61
N SER A 77 0.07 -2.28 3.48
CA SER A 77 -0.70 -1.07 3.78
C SER A 77 -2.01 -1.01 3.00
N ASN A 78 -1.98 -1.29 1.70
CA ASN A 78 -3.18 -1.33 0.86
C ASN A 78 -4.21 -2.36 1.35
N LYS A 79 -3.75 -3.53 1.80
CA LYS A 79 -4.65 -4.56 2.35
C LYS A 79 -5.25 -4.14 3.69
N ILE A 80 -4.44 -3.58 4.59
CA ILE A 80 -4.91 -3.12 5.91
C ILE A 80 -5.98 -2.04 5.74
N VAL A 81 -5.69 -1.00 4.93
CA VAL A 81 -6.63 0.09 4.66
C VAL A 81 -7.90 -0.43 4.00
N GLY A 82 -7.76 -1.27 2.97
CA GLY A 82 -8.91 -1.80 2.25
C GLY A 82 -9.80 -2.70 3.10
N MET A 83 -9.22 -3.58 3.93
CA MET A 83 -9.98 -4.44 4.84
C MET A 83 -10.70 -3.66 5.94
N TYR A 84 -10.13 -2.52 6.36
CA TYR A 84 -10.78 -1.63 7.33
C TYR A 84 -11.90 -0.82 6.69
N ALA A 85 -11.67 -0.26 5.51
CA ALA A 85 -12.58 0.68 4.85
C ALA A 85 -13.73 -0.02 4.09
N ALA A 86 -13.56 -1.29 3.70
CA ALA A 86 -14.56 -2.06 2.97
C ALA A 86 -14.87 -3.37 3.74
N PRO A 87 -15.89 -3.39 4.60
CA PRO A 87 -16.33 -4.59 5.30
C PRO A 87 -16.76 -5.70 4.33
N ALA A 88 -16.67 -6.96 4.78
CA ALA A 88 -17.11 -8.12 4.00
C ALA A 88 -18.55 -7.96 3.49
N GLY A 89 -18.80 -8.34 2.25
CA GLY A 89 -20.10 -8.19 1.59
C GLY A 89 -20.40 -6.78 1.09
N SER A 90 -19.53 -5.78 1.38
CA SER A 90 -19.69 -4.43 0.84
C SER A 90 -19.15 -4.30 -0.59
N THR A 91 -19.51 -3.21 -1.25
CA THR A 91 -19.06 -2.92 -2.62
C THR A 91 -17.89 -1.93 -2.60
N LEU A 92 -16.86 -2.24 -3.35
CA LEU A 92 -15.65 -1.42 -3.52
C LEU A 92 -15.57 -0.90 -4.96
N LEU A 93 -15.57 0.42 -5.14
CA LEU A 93 -15.28 1.04 -6.44
C LEU A 93 -13.76 1.04 -6.66
N ILE A 94 -13.29 0.42 -7.73
CA ILE A 94 -11.86 0.16 -7.90
C ILE A 94 -11.37 0.40 -9.32
N ASP A 95 -10.25 1.10 -9.45
CA ASP A 95 -9.54 1.29 -10.71
C ASP A 95 -9.05 -0.05 -11.29
N ARG A 96 -9.41 -0.35 -12.52
CA ARG A 96 -8.92 -1.56 -13.20
C ARG A 96 -7.41 -1.54 -13.47
N ASN A 97 -6.78 -0.36 -13.43
CA ASN A 97 -5.33 -0.18 -13.51
C ASN A 97 -4.64 -0.15 -12.13
N CYS A 98 -5.22 -0.81 -11.16
CA CYS A 98 -4.68 -0.86 -9.80
C CYS A 98 -3.50 -1.84 -9.66
N HIS A 99 -2.71 -1.65 -8.60
CA HIS A 99 -1.65 -2.58 -8.23
C HIS A 99 -2.23 -3.95 -7.79
N LYS A 100 -1.48 -5.02 -8.06
CA LYS A 100 -1.88 -6.41 -7.71
C LYS A 100 -2.25 -6.62 -6.23
N SER A 101 -1.75 -5.77 -5.31
CA SER A 101 -2.13 -5.85 -3.89
C SER A 101 -3.63 -5.65 -3.65
N LEU A 102 -4.30 -4.89 -4.53
CA LEU A 102 -5.75 -4.71 -4.47
C LEU A 102 -6.50 -5.95 -4.98
N ALA A 103 -5.97 -6.65 -5.98
CA ALA A 103 -6.51 -7.96 -6.37
C ALA A 103 -6.39 -8.97 -5.21
N HIS A 104 -5.27 -8.96 -4.49
CA HIS A 104 -5.11 -9.77 -3.28
C HIS A 104 -6.08 -9.35 -2.17
N LEU A 105 -6.34 -8.05 -2.00
CA LEU A 105 -7.36 -7.56 -1.07
C LEU A 105 -8.73 -8.15 -1.39
N LEU A 106 -9.16 -8.08 -2.66
CA LEU A 106 -10.45 -8.63 -3.10
C LEU A 106 -10.58 -10.13 -2.80
N MET A 107 -9.49 -10.89 -2.96
CA MET A 107 -9.47 -12.32 -2.63
C MET A 107 -9.55 -12.61 -1.12
N MET A 108 -9.15 -11.66 -0.28
CA MET A 108 -9.04 -11.84 1.18
C MET A 108 -10.25 -11.29 1.94
N SER A 109 -10.98 -10.34 1.39
CA SER A 109 -11.93 -9.50 2.15
C SER A 109 -13.40 -9.70 1.78
N ASP A 110 -13.72 -10.62 0.86
CA ASP A 110 -15.10 -10.90 0.44
C ASP A 110 -15.91 -9.62 0.11
N VAL A 111 -15.29 -8.72 -0.64
CA VAL A 111 -15.93 -7.49 -1.14
C VAL A 111 -16.30 -7.63 -2.60
N VAL A 112 -17.37 -6.97 -3.02
CA VAL A 112 -17.86 -6.94 -4.40
C VAL A 112 -17.17 -5.82 -5.17
N PRO A 113 -16.30 -6.09 -6.16
CA PRO A 113 -15.63 -5.04 -6.91
C PRO A 113 -16.52 -4.44 -8.00
N LEU A 114 -16.69 -3.12 -8.03
CA LEU A 114 -17.15 -2.36 -9.18
C LEU A 114 -15.96 -1.74 -9.89
N TRP A 115 -15.69 -2.18 -11.11
CA TRP A 115 -14.51 -1.77 -11.85
C TRP A 115 -14.72 -0.45 -12.61
N LEU A 116 -13.83 0.52 -12.36
CA LEU A 116 -13.65 1.68 -13.20
C LEU A 116 -12.71 1.32 -14.36
N SER A 117 -13.19 1.43 -15.58
CA SER A 117 -12.46 0.99 -16.77
C SER A 117 -11.63 2.13 -17.38
N PRO A 118 -10.30 2.01 -17.43
CA PRO A 118 -9.46 2.98 -18.11
C PRO A 118 -9.61 2.86 -19.64
N THR A 119 -9.26 3.93 -20.33
CA THR A 119 -9.13 3.91 -21.79
C THR A 119 -7.91 3.10 -22.23
N ARG A 120 -7.88 2.73 -23.51
CA ARG A 120 -6.70 2.16 -24.17
C ARG A 120 -6.45 2.87 -25.50
N ASN A 121 -5.19 3.07 -25.84
CA ASN A 121 -4.84 3.57 -27.16
C ASN A 121 -4.78 2.43 -28.20
N ALA A 122 -4.48 2.77 -29.47
CA ALA A 122 -4.40 1.81 -30.56
C ALA A 122 -3.31 0.74 -30.34
N LEU A 123 -2.33 0.97 -29.49
CA LEU A 123 -1.26 0.03 -29.13
C LEU A 123 -1.61 -0.78 -27.87
N GLY A 124 -2.81 -0.62 -27.30
CA GLY A 124 -3.24 -1.32 -26.10
C GLY A 124 -2.73 -0.74 -24.78
N ILE A 125 -1.99 0.38 -24.82
CA ILE A 125 -1.48 1.05 -23.62
C ILE A 125 -2.65 1.64 -22.84
N LEU A 126 -2.66 1.42 -21.53
CA LEU A 126 -3.68 1.93 -20.62
C LEU A 126 -3.58 3.46 -20.50
N GLY A 127 -4.72 4.12 -20.63
CA GLY A 127 -4.90 5.55 -20.37
C GLY A 127 -5.60 5.80 -19.03
N GLY A 128 -6.12 7.02 -18.87
CA GLY A 128 -6.91 7.38 -17.70
C GLY A 128 -8.34 6.82 -17.73
N ILE A 129 -8.99 6.80 -16.57
CA ILE A 129 -10.41 6.52 -16.44
C ILE A 129 -11.18 7.74 -16.97
N PRO A 130 -12.08 7.58 -17.94
CA PRO A 130 -12.90 8.68 -18.43
C PRO A 130 -13.81 9.23 -17.32
N ARG A 131 -14.05 10.55 -17.36
CA ARG A 131 -14.90 11.21 -16.36
C ARG A 131 -16.30 10.58 -16.25
N ARG A 132 -16.86 10.11 -17.36
CA ARG A 132 -18.17 9.44 -17.39
C ARG A 132 -18.25 8.19 -16.50
N GLU A 133 -17.15 7.50 -16.25
CA GLU A 133 -17.11 6.30 -15.38
C GLU A 133 -17.37 6.62 -13.90
N PHE A 134 -17.18 7.89 -13.50
CA PHE A 134 -17.47 8.37 -12.14
C PHE A 134 -18.89 8.92 -11.98
N ALA A 135 -19.66 9.05 -13.06
CA ALA A 135 -21.03 9.54 -12.98
C ALA A 135 -21.93 8.56 -12.20
N HIS A 136 -22.83 9.08 -11.38
CA HIS A 136 -23.77 8.28 -10.59
C HIS A 136 -24.52 7.26 -11.47
N GLU A 137 -25.05 7.68 -12.60
CA GLU A 137 -25.72 6.80 -13.57
C GLU A 137 -24.83 5.65 -14.05
N ALA A 138 -23.54 5.91 -14.29
CA ALA A 138 -22.60 4.87 -14.71
C ALA A 138 -22.33 3.85 -13.61
N ILE A 139 -22.30 4.30 -12.35
CA ILE A 139 -22.15 3.43 -11.18
C ILE A 139 -23.43 2.62 -10.95
N GLU A 140 -24.61 3.24 -11.03
CA GLU A 140 -25.91 2.57 -10.93
C GLU A 140 -26.07 1.47 -11.97
N ASN A 141 -25.70 1.74 -13.22
CA ASN A 141 -25.73 0.75 -14.29
C ASN A 141 -24.81 -0.45 -13.97
N LYS A 142 -23.63 -0.23 -13.42
CA LYS A 142 -22.73 -1.30 -13.01
C LYS A 142 -23.28 -2.11 -11.83
N ILE A 143 -23.92 -1.45 -10.87
CA ILE A 143 -24.59 -2.11 -9.74
C ILE A 143 -25.72 -3.02 -10.26
N ALA A 144 -26.51 -2.54 -11.22
CA ALA A 144 -27.61 -3.32 -11.79
C ALA A 144 -27.16 -4.61 -12.51
N GLU A 145 -25.90 -4.67 -12.96
CA GLU A 145 -25.32 -5.85 -13.61
C GLU A 145 -24.82 -6.93 -12.63
N ILE A 146 -24.67 -6.59 -11.35
CA ILE A 146 -24.06 -7.47 -10.33
C ILE A 146 -25.04 -7.63 -9.17
N PRO A 147 -25.71 -8.79 -9.01
CA PRO A 147 -26.78 -8.98 -8.01
C PRO A 147 -26.36 -8.69 -6.57
N GLU A 148 -25.10 -8.94 -6.23
CA GLU A 148 -24.56 -8.75 -4.88
C GLU A 148 -24.06 -7.31 -4.65
N ALA A 149 -23.99 -6.48 -5.69
CA ALA A 149 -23.48 -5.12 -5.58
C ALA A 149 -24.49 -4.18 -4.94
N SER A 150 -23.98 -3.26 -4.15
CA SER A 150 -24.68 -2.12 -3.57
C SER A 150 -23.95 -0.83 -3.89
N TRP A 151 -24.43 0.30 -3.39
CA TRP A 151 -23.65 1.53 -3.52
C TRP A 151 -22.28 1.39 -2.85
N PRO A 152 -21.17 1.79 -3.51
CA PRO A 152 -19.83 1.61 -2.99
C PRO A 152 -19.62 2.35 -1.67
N VAL A 153 -19.05 1.66 -0.69
CA VAL A 153 -18.67 2.26 0.62
C VAL A 153 -17.28 2.87 0.59
N HIS A 154 -16.47 2.49 -0.40
CA HIS A 154 -15.09 2.96 -0.55
C HIS A 154 -14.67 2.97 -2.01
N ALA A 155 -13.76 3.88 -2.37
CA ALA A 155 -13.20 3.96 -3.72
C ALA A 155 -11.67 3.93 -3.67
N VAL A 156 -11.06 3.12 -4.53
CA VAL A 156 -9.59 3.05 -4.67
C VAL A 156 -9.19 3.38 -6.10
N ILE A 157 -8.45 4.46 -6.27
CA ILE A 157 -8.02 4.98 -7.56
C ILE A 157 -6.51 5.14 -7.56
N THR A 158 -5.86 4.63 -8.61
CA THR A 158 -4.40 4.73 -8.77
C THR A 158 -4.01 6.15 -9.18
N ASN A 159 -3.37 6.87 -8.27
CA ASN A 159 -2.92 8.25 -8.51
C ASN A 159 -1.48 8.44 -7.95
N SER A 160 -0.45 8.40 -8.79
CA SER A 160 -0.45 8.39 -10.26
C SER A 160 -0.22 6.99 -10.85
N THR A 161 -0.49 6.85 -12.17
CA THR A 161 -0.08 5.68 -12.94
C THR A 161 1.43 5.73 -13.23
N TYR A 162 2.00 4.61 -13.69
CA TYR A 162 3.41 4.57 -14.11
C TYR A 162 3.75 5.56 -15.24
N ASP A 163 2.75 5.89 -16.08
CA ASP A 163 2.90 6.86 -17.17
C ASP A 163 2.72 8.31 -16.73
N GLY A 164 2.55 8.55 -15.43
CA GLY A 164 2.41 9.88 -14.84
C GLY A 164 1.02 10.51 -14.99
N LEU A 165 -0.02 9.72 -15.27
CA LEU A 165 -1.39 10.23 -15.29
C LEU A 165 -1.86 10.54 -13.86
N LEU A 166 -2.36 11.76 -13.68
CA LEU A 166 -2.93 12.25 -12.42
C LEU A 166 -4.43 12.50 -12.57
N TYR A 167 -5.17 12.22 -11.51
CA TYR A 167 -6.58 12.57 -11.42
C TYR A 167 -6.77 13.80 -10.52
N ASN A 168 -7.76 14.60 -10.84
CA ASN A 168 -8.22 15.66 -9.94
C ASN A 168 -9.05 15.03 -8.82
N THR A 169 -8.40 14.76 -7.69
CA THR A 169 -9.02 14.08 -6.53
C THR A 169 -10.18 14.88 -5.93
N ASN A 170 -10.09 16.22 -5.94
CA ASN A 170 -11.18 17.08 -5.45
C ASN A 170 -12.43 16.93 -6.33
N TRP A 171 -12.25 16.91 -7.65
CA TRP A 171 -13.36 16.68 -8.56
C TRP A 171 -13.99 15.31 -8.36
N ILE A 172 -13.18 14.26 -8.19
CA ILE A 172 -13.67 12.90 -7.94
C ILE A 172 -14.47 12.84 -6.65
N LYS A 173 -13.94 13.41 -5.54
CA LYS A 173 -14.64 13.49 -4.28
C LYS A 173 -16.02 14.16 -4.41
N GLN A 174 -16.05 15.33 -5.07
CA GLN A 174 -17.31 16.05 -5.30
C GLN A 174 -18.29 15.28 -6.18
N THR A 175 -17.79 14.52 -7.16
CA THR A 175 -18.64 13.75 -8.08
C THR A 175 -19.22 12.50 -7.41
N LEU A 176 -18.45 11.85 -6.55
CA LEU A 176 -18.88 10.67 -5.79
C LEU A 176 -19.63 11.01 -4.49
N ASP A 177 -19.68 12.29 -4.13
CA ASP A 177 -20.30 12.80 -2.91
C ASP A 177 -19.70 12.18 -1.63
N VAL A 178 -18.34 12.17 -1.53
CA VAL A 178 -17.56 11.57 -0.43
C VAL A 178 -16.51 12.54 0.09
#